data_5ad4b4b967a5917cd52f9f6a771ff1c9
#
_entry.id   5ad4b4b967a5917cd52f9f6a771ff1c9
#
_cell.length_a   1.000
_cell.length_b   1.000
_cell.length_c   1.000
_cell.angle_alpha   90.00
_cell.angle_beta   90.00
_cell.angle_gamma   90.00
#
_symmetry.space_group_name_H-M   'P 1'
#
loop_
_entity.id
_entity.type
_entity.pdbx_description
1 polymer ?
#
loop_
_entity_poly.entity_id
_entity_poly.type
_entity_poly.pdbx_seq_one_letter_code
_entity_poly.pdbx_strand_id
1 'polypeptide(L)'
;MPTIGSKLKELRATTGKSQQAISEMAGSTQSSINRFENDQSEAPYKVLLWYADYFDVSMDYIYCRTDNPQGKLYEFKPNIPIKDLHQFIEMCFDKDSPMSDKLKQSIITLFEEGGKEDE
;
A
#
# COMPACT_ATOMS: atom_id res chain seq x y z
N MET A 1 -8.54 -10.73 18.69
CA MET A 1 -7.57 -10.56 17.60
C MET A 1 -8.30 -10.17 16.32
N PRO A 2 -7.74 -9.29 15.49
CA PRO A 2 -8.39 -8.96 14.23
C PRO A 2 -8.42 -10.17 13.30
N THR A 3 -9.50 -10.29 12.55
CA THR A 3 -9.69 -11.34 11.55
C THR A 3 -9.78 -10.71 10.17
N ILE A 4 -9.70 -11.53 9.12
CA ILE A 4 -9.89 -11.05 7.74
C ILE A 4 -11.25 -10.36 7.64
N GLY A 5 -12.31 -10.98 8.16
CA GLY A 5 -13.66 -10.40 8.12
C GLY A 5 -13.74 -9.05 8.83
N SER A 6 -13.18 -8.94 10.03
CA SER A 6 -13.16 -7.67 10.76
C SER A 6 -12.36 -6.60 10.01
N LYS A 7 -11.29 -6.98 9.32
CA LYS A 7 -10.50 -6.07 8.50
C LYS A 7 -11.31 -5.55 7.31
N LEU A 8 -12.05 -6.40 6.63
CA LEU A 8 -12.91 -6.00 5.52
C LEU A 8 -13.97 -5.00 5.99
N LYS A 9 -14.59 -5.28 7.15
CA LYS A 9 -15.58 -4.38 7.75
C LYS A 9 -14.96 -3.03 8.12
N GLU A 10 -13.78 -3.05 8.71
CA GLU A 10 -13.04 -1.82 9.07
C GLU A 10 -12.74 -0.98 7.83
N LEU A 11 -12.25 -1.59 6.75
CA LEU A 11 -11.98 -0.90 5.50
C LEU A 11 -13.26 -0.29 4.92
N ARG A 12 -14.36 -1.04 4.89
CA ARG A 12 -15.64 -0.52 4.42
C ARG A 12 -16.08 0.68 5.27
N ALA A 13 -15.91 0.60 6.57
CA ALA A 13 -16.29 1.69 7.49
C ALA A 13 -15.53 2.99 7.20
N THR A 14 -14.30 2.91 6.67
CA THR A 14 -13.52 4.12 6.33
C THR A 14 -14.17 4.96 5.23
N THR A 15 -14.96 4.33 4.35
CA THR A 15 -15.62 5.02 3.24
C THR A 15 -17.08 5.36 3.54
N GLY A 16 -17.65 4.82 4.62
CA GLY A 16 -19.06 4.98 4.93
C GLY A 16 -20.01 4.27 3.99
N LYS A 17 -19.50 3.41 3.09
CA LYS A 17 -20.33 2.69 2.12
C LYS A 17 -21.03 1.51 2.78
N SER A 18 -22.22 1.14 2.24
CA SER A 18 -22.99 -0.01 2.72
C SER A 18 -22.40 -1.31 2.18
N GLN A 19 -22.78 -2.43 2.79
CA GLN A 19 -22.44 -3.75 2.26
C GLN A 19 -22.96 -3.93 0.84
N GLN A 20 -24.18 -3.42 0.55
CA GLN A 20 -24.76 -3.49 -0.78
C GLN A 20 -23.92 -2.73 -1.82
N ALA A 21 -23.47 -1.52 -1.46
CA ALA A 21 -22.63 -0.71 -2.37
C ALA A 21 -21.30 -1.44 -2.66
N ILE A 22 -20.66 -1.98 -1.64
CA ILE A 22 -19.41 -2.73 -1.80
C ILE A 22 -19.64 -3.98 -2.66
N SER A 23 -20.75 -4.70 -2.44
CA SER A 23 -21.05 -5.91 -3.21
C SER A 23 -21.19 -5.62 -4.71
N GLU A 24 -21.83 -4.54 -5.07
CA GLU A 24 -21.99 -4.14 -6.45
C GLU A 24 -20.65 -3.82 -7.11
N MET A 25 -19.78 -3.11 -6.38
CA MET A 25 -18.47 -2.72 -6.88
C MET A 25 -17.52 -3.93 -6.98
N ALA A 26 -17.61 -4.85 -6.04
CA ALA A 26 -16.72 -6.02 -5.98
C ALA A 26 -17.20 -7.20 -6.82
N GLY A 27 -18.39 -7.09 -7.44
CA GLY A 27 -18.96 -8.19 -8.21
C GLY A 27 -19.46 -9.35 -7.36
N SER A 28 -19.98 -9.06 -6.18
CA SER A 28 -20.48 -10.04 -5.23
C SER A 28 -21.92 -9.70 -4.83
N THR A 29 -22.43 -10.35 -3.78
CA THR A 29 -23.76 -10.07 -3.25
C THR A 29 -23.67 -9.50 -1.84
N GLN A 30 -24.68 -8.74 -1.41
CA GLN A 30 -24.71 -8.16 -0.07
C GLN A 30 -24.65 -9.26 0.99
N SER A 31 -25.37 -10.36 0.80
CA SER A 31 -25.33 -11.46 1.77
C SER A 31 -23.95 -12.13 1.85
N SER A 32 -23.24 -12.23 0.72
CA SER A 32 -21.87 -12.75 0.72
C SER A 32 -20.93 -11.82 1.48
N ILE A 33 -20.99 -10.50 1.20
CA ILE A 33 -20.17 -9.52 1.92
C ILE A 33 -20.44 -9.60 3.43
N ASN A 34 -21.70 -9.71 3.82
CA ASN A 34 -22.05 -9.84 5.23
C ASN A 34 -21.39 -11.08 5.88
N ARG A 35 -21.43 -12.22 5.18
CA ARG A 35 -20.80 -13.45 5.69
C ARG A 35 -19.27 -13.32 5.77
N PHE A 36 -18.66 -12.67 4.79
CA PHE A 36 -17.20 -12.43 4.82
C PHE A 36 -16.81 -11.54 6.01
N GLU A 37 -17.57 -10.46 6.25
CA GLU A 37 -17.29 -9.55 7.36
C GLU A 37 -17.50 -10.18 8.73
N ASN A 38 -18.34 -11.18 8.83
CA ASN A 38 -18.64 -11.88 10.09
C ASN A 38 -17.88 -13.21 10.21
N ASP A 39 -16.94 -13.48 9.33
CA ASP A 39 -16.13 -14.71 9.32
C ASP A 39 -16.96 -15.98 9.20
N GLN A 40 -18.13 -15.90 8.60
CA GLN A 40 -19.03 -17.04 8.35
C GLN A 40 -18.65 -17.81 7.10
N SER A 41 -17.93 -17.17 6.18
CA SER A 41 -17.35 -17.83 5.02
C SER A 41 -16.09 -17.11 4.59
N GLU A 42 -15.23 -17.80 3.84
CA GLU A 42 -14.00 -17.24 3.32
C GLU A 42 -14.28 -16.48 2.03
N ALA A 43 -13.77 -15.25 1.93
CA ALA A 43 -13.87 -14.46 0.72
C ALA A 43 -12.96 -15.05 -0.37
N PRO A 44 -13.44 -15.20 -1.61
CA PRO A 44 -12.58 -15.62 -2.71
C PRO A 44 -11.43 -14.63 -2.92
N TYR A 45 -10.30 -15.13 -3.42
CA TYR A 45 -9.13 -14.27 -3.63
C TYR A 45 -9.44 -13.05 -4.53
N LYS A 46 -10.33 -13.21 -5.49
CA LYS A 46 -10.73 -12.11 -6.39
C LYS A 46 -11.39 -10.97 -5.63
N VAL A 47 -12.22 -11.30 -4.64
CA VAL A 47 -12.88 -10.30 -3.79
C VAL A 47 -11.83 -9.62 -2.92
N LEU A 48 -10.94 -10.39 -2.28
CA LEU A 48 -9.88 -9.83 -1.46
C LEU A 48 -8.95 -8.93 -2.27
N LEU A 49 -8.62 -9.34 -3.49
CA LEU A 49 -7.79 -8.54 -4.39
C LEU A 49 -8.49 -7.22 -4.74
N TRP A 50 -9.81 -7.27 -4.97
CA TRP A 50 -10.59 -6.06 -5.20
C TRP A 50 -10.48 -5.09 -4.02
N TYR A 51 -10.61 -5.60 -2.77
CA TYR A 51 -10.44 -4.77 -1.58
C TYR A 51 -9.04 -4.16 -1.52
N ALA A 52 -8.01 -4.95 -1.79
CA ALA A 52 -6.63 -4.47 -1.77
C ALA A 52 -6.44 -3.32 -2.78
N ASP A 53 -6.97 -3.45 -3.97
CA ASP A 53 -6.83 -2.45 -5.03
C ASP A 53 -7.69 -1.20 -4.76
N TYR A 54 -8.92 -1.40 -4.31
CA TYR A 54 -9.84 -0.28 -4.08
C TYR A 54 -9.40 0.58 -2.89
N PHE A 55 -9.00 -0.05 -1.79
CA PHE A 55 -8.57 0.66 -0.59
C PHE A 55 -7.07 0.97 -0.59
N ASP A 56 -6.36 0.54 -1.61
CA ASP A 56 -4.91 0.70 -1.75
C ASP A 56 -4.16 0.20 -0.51
N VAL A 57 -4.40 -1.04 -0.17
CA VAL A 57 -3.71 -1.71 0.94
C VAL A 57 -3.09 -3.01 0.43
N SER A 58 -2.10 -3.52 1.16
CA SER A 58 -1.47 -4.80 0.81
C SER A 58 -2.34 -5.98 1.22
N MET A 59 -2.12 -7.13 0.57
CA MET A 59 -2.78 -8.37 0.99
C MET A 59 -2.37 -8.78 2.39
N ASP A 60 -1.11 -8.53 2.78
CA ASP A 60 -0.66 -8.80 4.14
C ASP A 60 -1.45 -8.01 5.18
N TYR A 61 -1.82 -6.76 4.86
CA TYR A 61 -2.66 -5.95 5.74
C TYR A 61 -4.05 -6.56 5.87
N ILE A 62 -4.65 -7.02 4.76
CA ILE A 62 -5.97 -7.68 4.77
C ILE A 62 -5.92 -8.97 5.59
N TYR A 63 -4.85 -9.76 5.44
CA TYR A 63 -4.66 -11.00 6.20
C TYR A 63 -4.26 -10.77 7.65
N CYS A 64 -4.15 -9.52 8.09
CA CYS A 64 -3.78 -9.16 9.47
C CYS A 64 -2.37 -9.63 9.86
N ARG A 65 -1.48 -9.73 8.87
CA ARG A 65 -0.07 -10.11 9.08
C ARG A 65 0.79 -8.90 9.40
N THR A 66 0.30 -7.71 9.11
CA THR A 66 0.98 -6.45 9.39
C THR A 66 -0.06 -5.39 9.73
N ASP A 67 0.33 -4.41 10.53
CA ASP A 67 -0.49 -3.24 10.83
C ASP A 67 -0.25 -2.09 9.84
N ASN A 68 0.70 -2.26 8.91
CA ASN A 68 1.06 -1.25 7.93
C ASN A 68 0.31 -1.53 6.61
N PRO A 69 -0.55 -0.61 6.14
CA PRO A 69 -1.34 -0.84 4.91
C PRO A 69 -0.52 -1.05 3.65
N GLN A 70 0.57 -0.32 3.44
CA GLN A 70 1.51 -0.45 2.32
C GLN A 70 0.88 -0.76 0.96
N GLY A 71 -0.06 0.08 0.50
CA GLY A 71 -0.66 -0.06 -0.82
C GLY A 71 0.32 0.29 -1.95
N LYS A 72 -0.16 0.24 -3.19
CA LYS A 72 0.67 0.54 -4.37
C LYS A 72 1.19 1.97 -4.36
N LEU A 73 0.46 2.88 -3.73
CA LEU A 73 0.85 4.29 -3.61
C LEU A 73 1.74 4.55 -2.40
N TYR A 74 2.12 3.51 -1.67
CA TYR A 74 3.01 3.64 -0.53
C TYR A 74 4.36 4.18 -0.98
N GLU A 75 4.80 5.28 -0.35
CA GLU A 75 6.10 5.86 -0.63
C GLU A 75 7.19 5.09 0.13
N PHE A 76 8.09 4.49 -0.63
CA PHE A 76 9.25 3.83 -0.05
C PHE A 76 10.26 4.89 0.39
N LYS A 77 10.57 4.93 1.68
CA LYS A 77 11.59 5.81 2.23
C LYS A 77 12.77 4.96 2.68
N PRO A 78 13.79 4.79 1.84
CA PRO A 78 14.93 3.96 2.23
C PRO A 78 15.69 4.62 3.38
N ASN A 79 16.07 3.83 4.36
CA ASN A 79 16.86 4.29 5.50
C ASN A 79 18.35 4.20 5.15
N ILE A 80 18.78 5.00 4.17
CA ILE A 80 20.16 5.04 3.70
C ILE A 80 20.80 6.34 4.20
N PRO A 81 21.94 6.28 4.92
CA PRO A 81 22.66 7.49 5.33
C PRO A 81 23.07 8.32 4.10
N ILE A 82 22.96 9.65 4.21
CA ILE A 82 23.24 10.56 3.10
C ILE A 82 24.64 10.34 2.52
N LYS A 83 25.62 10.04 3.38
CA LYS A 83 27.01 9.78 2.93
C LYS A 83 27.10 8.55 2.01
N ASP A 84 26.23 7.56 2.22
CA ASP A 84 26.20 6.33 1.40
C ASP A 84 25.27 6.50 0.20
N LEU A 85 24.37 7.46 0.23
CA LEU A 85 23.42 7.73 -0.84
C LEU A 85 24.12 8.11 -2.13
N HIS A 86 25.15 8.97 -2.06
CA HIS A 86 25.94 9.36 -3.24
C HIS A 86 26.59 8.15 -3.90
N GLN A 87 27.17 7.27 -3.10
CA GLN A 87 27.80 6.06 -3.59
C GLN A 87 26.77 5.11 -4.21
N PHE A 88 25.61 4.96 -3.57
CA PHE A 88 24.52 4.14 -4.08
C PHE A 88 24.03 4.66 -5.45
N ILE A 89 23.82 5.96 -5.57
CA ILE A 89 23.37 6.60 -6.80
C ILE A 89 24.42 6.42 -7.92
N GLU A 90 25.70 6.56 -7.61
CA GLU A 90 26.76 6.35 -8.59
C GLU A 90 26.83 4.90 -9.08
N MET A 91 26.47 3.94 -8.23
CA MET A 91 26.40 2.54 -8.63
C MET A 91 25.24 2.26 -9.57
N CYS A 92 24.15 3.03 -9.47
CA CYS A 92 22.95 2.83 -10.28
C CYS A 92 23.00 3.53 -11.63
N PHE A 93 23.84 4.56 -11.78
CA PHE A 93 23.88 5.37 -12.99
C PHE A 93 25.26 5.34 -13.63
N ASP A 94 25.24 5.24 -14.97
CA ASP A 94 26.48 5.30 -15.75
C ASP A 94 27.08 6.70 -15.68
N LYS A 95 28.38 6.77 -15.38
CA LYS A 95 29.10 8.04 -15.27
C LYS A 95 29.16 8.81 -16.59
N ASP A 96 29.06 8.10 -17.71
CA ASP A 96 29.13 8.69 -19.04
C ASP A 96 27.78 9.17 -19.56
N SER A 97 26.71 8.98 -18.81
CA SER A 97 25.38 9.44 -19.21
C SER A 97 25.24 10.95 -19.01
N PRO A 98 24.90 11.73 -20.06
CA PRO A 98 24.75 13.19 -19.93
C PRO A 98 23.59 13.62 -19.04
N MET A 99 22.64 12.73 -18.76
CA MET A 99 21.50 13.02 -17.89
C MET A 99 21.75 12.69 -16.43
N SER A 100 22.84 11.98 -16.14
CA SER A 100 23.07 11.42 -14.82
C SER A 100 23.19 12.47 -13.71
N ASP A 101 23.86 13.60 -13.99
CA ASP A 101 24.12 14.62 -12.96
C ASP A 101 22.85 15.31 -12.49
N LYS A 102 21.96 15.71 -13.39
CA LYS A 102 20.68 16.33 -13.03
C LYS A 102 19.78 15.36 -12.28
N LEU A 103 19.72 14.13 -12.75
CA LEU A 103 18.88 13.11 -12.12
C LEU A 103 19.41 12.78 -10.73
N LYS A 104 20.72 12.63 -10.57
CA LYS A 104 21.36 12.40 -9.27
C LYS A 104 21.02 13.50 -8.28
N GLN A 105 21.13 14.75 -8.70
CA GLN A 105 20.81 15.89 -7.83
C GLN A 105 19.35 15.91 -7.45
N SER A 106 18.45 15.61 -8.38
CA SER A 106 17.03 15.54 -8.10
C SER A 106 16.71 14.46 -7.07
N ILE A 107 17.31 13.29 -7.21
CA ILE A 107 17.10 12.17 -6.27
C ILE A 107 17.64 12.54 -4.89
N ILE A 108 18.85 13.11 -4.82
CA ILE A 108 19.47 13.52 -3.55
C ILE A 108 18.58 14.56 -2.85
N THR A 109 18.07 15.55 -3.59
CA THR A 109 17.19 16.58 -3.04
C THR A 109 15.92 15.96 -2.47
N LEU A 110 15.30 15.01 -3.18
CA LEU A 110 14.09 14.33 -2.71
C LEU A 110 14.34 13.57 -1.40
N PHE A 111 15.47 12.88 -1.29
CA PHE A 111 15.80 12.14 -0.07
C PHE A 111 16.07 13.09 1.10
N GLU A 112 16.77 14.20 0.87
CA GLU A 112 17.05 15.19 1.91
C GLU A 112 15.77 15.84 2.42
N GLU A 113 14.86 16.23 1.52
CA GLU A 113 13.56 16.82 1.89
C GLU A 113 12.68 15.79 2.62
N GLY A 114 12.64 14.54 2.15
CA GLY A 114 11.88 13.49 2.80
C GLY A 114 12.37 13.20 4.22
N GLY A 115 13.69 13.26 4.44
CA GLY A 115 14.26 13.06 5.77
C GLY A 115 13.91 14.16 6.76
N LYS A 116 13.68 15.39 6.29
CA LYS A 116 13.33 16.53 7.15
C LYS A 116 11.87 16.47 7.62
N GLU A 117 10.99 15.90 6.82
CA GLU A 117 9.57 15.80 7.15
C GLU A 117 9.28 14.75 8.23
N ASP A 118 10.17 13.80 8.43
CA ASP A 118 10.00 12.70 9.37
C ASP A 118 10.50 13.05 10.79
N GLU A 119 10.98 14.24 10.98
CA GLU A 119 11.32 14.75 12.31
C GLU A 119 10.06 15.35 12.98
#